data_2d4d40a1c313d587832fa69cff01abf7
#
_entry.id   2d4d40a1c313d587832fa69cff01abf7
#
_cell.length_a   1.000
_cell.length_b   1.000
_cell.length_c   1.000
_cell.angle_alpha   90.00
_cell.angle_beta   90.00
_cell.angle_gamma   90.00
#
_symmetry.space_group_name_H-M   'P 1'
#
loop_
_entity.id
_entity.type
_entity.pdbx_description
1 polymer ?
#
loop_
_entity_poly.entity_id
_entity_poly.type
_entity_poly.pdbx_seq_one_letter_code
_entity_poly.pdbx_strand_id
1 'polypeptide(L)'
;MAHTVAYTYECEVFRADDLRVAWGINEGDALARPEACCAGDRYRLRPDAAPLMLHLNMGEQITVASAPLDGLQGCALGVHGALRLMSVDGDTLSGLVLQAGAEVMFLPLSPMRPQTDYALIEIDTDAAALRMAEMVQGCFGPGTRITMADGSLRPVEALAPGDSVRTRDHGPQPLRWIGKLTKRAHGPFAPVTFPPGLLGNLGPLTLGPLQRIFLYQRGEDRLGERAEVLVQSQYLVDGARVLQREGGFATHYSLAFDDHQIIYAEGIPVESLLVSRATVARLPDSLAQDLSARFPHLNQRAHFAQDLSADLVTTGLRDTLLRSQAK
;
A
#
# COMPACT_ATOMS: atom_id res chain seq x y z
N MET A 1 -19.86 19.15 9.30
CA MET A 1 -19.70 18.00 8.37
C MET A 1 -18.28 17.52 8.57
N ALA A 2 -18.10 16.32 9.08
CA ALA A 2 -16.76 15.78 9.31
C ALA A 2 -16.17 15.42 7.94
N HIS A 3 -15.12 16.12 7.51
CA HIS A 3 -14.32 15.72 6.36
C HIS A 3 -13.63 14.40 6.73
N THR A 4 -14.13 13.30 6.23
CA THR A 4 -13.43 12.03 6.21
C THR A 4 -12.18 12.28 5.35
N VAL A 5 -11.00 12.24 5.95
CA VAL A 5 -9.74 12.32 5.20
C VAL A 5 -9.69 11.05 4.35
N ALA A 6 -9.92 11.21 3.05
CA ALA A 6 -9.78 10.11 2.12
C ALA A 6 -8.28 9.82 1.95
N TYR A 7 -7.89 8.56 2.11
CA TYR A 7 -6.54 8.11 1.77
C TYR A 7 -6.39 8.16 0.25
N THR A 8 -5.34 8.80 -0.23
CA THR A 8 -4.99 8.75 -1.64
C THR A 8 -3.97 7.63 -1.86
N TYR A 9 -4.27 6.73 -2.77
CA TYR A 9 -3.38 5.65 -3.20
C TYR A 9 -3.01 5.86 -4.66
N GLU A 10 -1.75 5.68 -5.00
CA GLU A 10 -1.22 5.79 -6.36
C GLU A 10 -0.87 4.41 -6.89
N CYS A 11 -1.31 4.12 -8.10
CA CYS A 11 -0.96 2.87 -8.76
C CYS A 11 -0.76 3.05 -10.27
N GLU A 12 0.21 2.32 -10.81
CA GLU A 12 0.44 2.25 -12.25
C GLU A 12 -0.41 1.14 -12.86
N VAL A 13 -1.21 1.51 -13.85
CA VAL A 13 -2.08 0.58 -14.59
C VAL A 13 -1.80 0.67 -16.08
N PHE A 14 -2.09 -0.40 -16.80
CA PHE A 14 -2.18 -0.38 -18.25
C PHE A 14 -3.65 -0.36 -18.68
N ARG A 15 -3.96 0.30 -19.78
CA ARG A 15 -5.27 0.15 -20.41
C ARG A 15 -5.45 -1.28 -20.88
N ALA A 16 -6.67 -1.78 -20.84
CA ALA A 16 -6.97 -3.11 -21.37
C ALA A 16 -6.54 -3.26 -22.83
N ASP A 17 -6.69 -2.21 -23.63
CA ASP A 17 -6.26 -2.17 -25.03
C ASP A 17 -4.75 -2.32 -25.24
N ASP A 18 -3.94 -2.04 -24.25
CA ASP A 18 -2.49 -2.19 -24.32
C ASP A 18 -2.04 -3.64 -24.11
N LEU A 19 -2.92 -4.49 -23.55
CA LEU A 19 -2.63 -5.89 -23.28
C LEU A 19 -3.53 -6.78 -24.16
N ARG A 20 -2.96 -7.33 -25.23
CA ARG A 20 -3.71 -8.09 -26.22
C ARG A 20 -3.33 -9.56 -26.23
N VAL A 21 -4.29 -10.41 -26.58
CA VAL A 21 -4.05 -11.84 -26.81
C VAL A 21 -3.23 -12.00 -28.09
N ALA A 22 -1.97 -12.38 -27.93
CA ALA A 22 -1.04 -12.63 -29.01
C ALA A 22 -1.19 -14.06 -29.59
N TRP A 23 -1.76 -14.97 -28.82
CA TRP A 23 -2.05 -16.36 -29.22
C TRP A 23 -3.07 -16.98 -28.26
N GLY A 24 -4.05 -17.69 -28.80
CA GLY A 24 -5.04 -18.42 -28.00
C GLY A 24 -6.44 -18.36 -28.61
N ILE A 25 -7.44 -18.62 -27.77
CA ILE A 25 -8.85 -18.67 -28.20
C ILE A 25 -9.32 -17.27 -28.62
N ASN A 26 -8.93 -16.25 -27.88
CA ASN A 26 -9.33 -14.86 -28.11
C ASN A 26 -8.23 -14.05 -28.83
N GLU A 27 -7.50 -14.67 -29.77
CA GLU A 27 -6.40 -14.02 -30.48
C GLU A 27 -6.82 -12.68 -31.13
N GLY A 28 -6.06 -11.64 -30.84
CA GLY A 28 -6.31 -10.27 -31.31
C GLY A 28 -7.15 -9.42 -30.37
N ASP A 29 -7.88 -10.01 -29.44
CA ASP A 29 -8.71 -9.29 -28.50
C ASP A 29 -7.87 -8.58 -27.43
N ALA A 30 -8.37 -7.45 -26.96
CA ALA A 30 -7.83 -6.75 -25.80
C ALA A 30 -8.18 -7.50 -24.51
N LEU A 31 -7.43 -7.25 -23.44
CA LEU A 31 -7.80 -7.73 -22.12
C LEU A 31 -9.21 -7.24 -21.80
N ALA A 32 -10.03 -8.13 -21.32
CA ALA A 32 -11.40 -7.85 -20.95
C ALA A 32 -11.63 -8.13 -19.45
N ARG A 33 -12.88 -8.08 -19.03
CA ARG A 33 -13.24 -8.57 -17.69
C ARG A 33 -12.96 -10.07 -17.56
N PRO A 34 -12.68 -10.54 -16.35
CA PRO A 34 -12.28 -11.94 -16.12
C PRO A 34 -13.20 -12.98 -16.74
N GLU A 35 -14.52 -12.69 -16.77
CA GLU A 35 -15.54 -13.61 -17.33
C GLU A 35 -15.38 -13.83 -18.85
N ALA A 36 -14.74 -12.89 -19.55
CA ALA A 36 -14.46 -12.97 -20.98
C ALA A 36 -13.03 -13.44 -21.28
N CYS A 37 -12.19 -13.64 -20.26
CA CYS A 37 -10.84 -14.14 -20.42
C CYS A 37 -10.82 -15.66 -20.49
N CYS A 38 -9.93 -16.25 -21.27
CA CYS A 38 -9.75 -17.71 -21.36
C CYS A 38 -8.39 -18.12 -20.80
N ALA A 39 -8.39 -19.06 -19.85
CA ALA A 39 -7.14 -19.66 -19.38
C ALA A 39 -6.42 -20.34 -20.55
N GLY A 40 -5.11 -20.10 -20.64
CA GLY A 40 -4.29 -20.58 -21.76
C GLY A 40 -4.02 -19.53 -22.83
N ASP A 41 -4.84 -18.46 -22.92
CA ASP A 41 -4.52 -17.33 -23.81
C ASP A 41 -3.22 -16.67 -23.38
N ARG A 42 -2.41 -16.28 -24.37
CA ARG A 42 -1.14 -15.60 -24.16
C ARG A 42 -1.28 -14.12 -24.46
N TYR A 43 -1.15 -13.32 -23.44
CA TYR A 43 -1.21 -11.87 -23.53
C TYR A 43 0.16 -11.27 -23.77
N ARG A 44 0.21 -10.23 -24.59
CA ARG A 44 1.41 -9.43 -24.84
C ARG A 44 1.09 -7.96 -24.67
N LEU A 45 1.99 -7.28 -23.94
CA LEU A 45 1.92 -5.83 -23.83
C LEU A 45 2.40 -5.19 -25.14
N ARG A 46 1.66 -4.22 -25.65
CA ARG A 46 2.03 -3.48 -26.86
C ARG A 46 3.40 -2.80 -26.67
N PRO A 47 4.21 -2.68 -27.76
CA PRO A 47 5.54 -2.07 -27.66
C PRO A 47 5.52 -0.60 -27.21
N ASP A 48 4.44 0.12 -27.55
CA ASP A 48 4.19 1.53 -27.25
C ASP A 48 3.35 1.75 -25.99
N ALA A 49 3.00 0.67 -25.29
CA ALA A 49 2.23 0.76 -24.03
C ALA A 49 3.03 1.48 -22.96
N ALA A 50 2.42 2.49 -22.38
CA ALA A 50 2.96 3.21 -21.23
C ALA A 50 2.01 3.07 -20.05
N PRO A 51 2.53 2.82 -18.83
CA PRO A 51 1.69 2.77 -17.65
C PRO A 51 1.06 4.14 -17.38
N LEU A 52 -0.17 4.12 -16.92
CA LEU A 52 -0.93 5.30 -16.49
C LEU A 52 -0.94 5.35 -14.97
N MET A 53 -0.62 6.51 -14.41
CA MET A 53 -0.72 6.73 -12.96
C MET A 53 -2.16 7.05 -12.58
N LEU A 54 -2.77 6.19 -11.75
CA LEU A 54 -4.05 6.46 -11.12
C LEU A 54 -3.84 6.93 -9.69
N HIS A 55 -4.54 7.99 -9.31
CA HIS A 55 -4.68 8.42 -7.93
C HIS A 55 -6.06 8.02 -7.44
N LEU A 56 -6.13 7.27 -6.36
CA LEU A 56 -7.37 6.68 -5.85
C LEU A 56 -7.68 7.22 -4.45
N ASN A 57 -8.91 7.63 -4.23
CA ASN A 57 -9.43 7.88 -2.89
C ASN A 57 -9.88 6.56 -2.28
N MET A 58 -9.24 6.18 -1.17
CA MET A 58 -9.48 4.93 -0.47
C MET A 58 -10.49 5.15 0.67
N GLY A 59 -11.77 5.29 0.34
CA GLY A 59 -12.89 5.41 1.28
C GLY A 59 -13.68 4.10 1.43
N GLU A 60 -14.94 4.19 1.87
CA GLU A 60 -15.88 3.05 1.85
C GLU A 60 -16.06 2.51 0.43
N GLN A 61 -16.04 3.39 -0.54
CA GLN A 61 -15.97 3.09 -1.96
C GLN A 61 -14.69 3.71 -2.51
N ILE A 62 -13.92 2.92 -3.26
CA ILE A 62 -12.75 3.42 -3.96
C ILE A 62 -13.22 4.26 -5.13
N THR A 63 -12.68 5.48 -5.25
CA THR A 63 -12.97 6.38 -6.37
C THR A 63 -11.69 6.90 -6.98
N VAL A 64 -11.72 7.24 -8.25
CA VAL A 64 -10.59 7.86 -8.95
C VAL A 64 -10.50 9.33 -8.52
N ALA A 65 -9.42 9.70 -7.82
CA ALA A 65 -9.14 11.09 -7.46
C ALA A 65 -8.65 11.88 -8.66
N SER A 66 -7.68 11.32 -9.40
CA SER A 66 -7.22 11.83 -10.69
C SER A 66 -6.64 10.70 -11.55
N ALA A 67 -6.68 10.88 -12.86
CA ALA A 67 -6.10 9.98 -13.85
C ALA A 67 -5.71 10.79 -15.09
N PRO A 68 -4.73 10.35 -15.90
CA PRO A 68 -4.41 10.98 -17.16
C PRO A 68 -5.42 10.66 -18.31
N LEU A 69 -6.59 10.12 -17.94
CA LEU A 69 -7.70 9.81 -18.84
C LEU A 69 -8.90 10.68 -18.49
N ASP A 70 -9.46 11.33 -19.49
CA ASP A 70 -10.63 12.19 -19.32
C ASP A 70 -11.86 11.42 -18.85
N GLY A 71 -12.65 12.04 -17.96
CA GLY A 71 -13.92 11.49 -17.50
C GLY A 71 -13.84 10.43 -16.41
N LEU A 72 -12.64 10.04 -15.93
CA LEU A 72 -12.52 9.07 -14.85
C LEU A 72 -12.56 9.68 -13.44
N GLN A 73 -12.29 10.96 -13.31
CA GLN A 73 -12.29 11.62 -12.00
C GLN A 73 -13.65 11.52 -11.32
N GLY A 74 -13.67 11.09 -10.08
CA GLY A 74 -14.87 10.86 -9.29
C GLY A 74 -15.59 9.54 -9.57
N CYS A 75 -15.21 8.79 -10.62
CA CYS A 75 -15.80 7.49 -10.90
C CYS A 75 -15.46 6.48 -9.81
N ALA A 76 -16.43 5.63 -9.49
CA ALA A 76 -16.18 4.47 -8.65
C ALA A 76 -15.24 3.50 -9.37
N LEU A 77 -14.25 2.97 -8.64
CA LEU A 77 -13.35 1.94 -9.14
C LEU A 77 -13.86 0.56 -8.70
N GLY A 78 -14.25 -0.25 -9.68
CA GLY A 78 -14.57 -1.67 -9.48
C GLY A 78 -13.32 -2.55 -9.66
N VAL A 79 -13.18 -3.55 -8.80
CA VAL A 79 -12.17 -4.61 -8.96
C VAL A 79 -12.92 -5.87 -9.36
N HIS A 80 -12.69 -6.36 -10.58
CA HIS A 80 -13.48 -7.43 -11.19
C HIS A 80 -12.86 -8.82 -11.03
N GLY A 81 -11.55 -8.90 -10.86
CA GLY A 81 -10.86 -10.16 -10.67
C GLY A 81 -9.36 -10.00 -10.59
N ALA A 82 -8.70 -11.07 -10.18
CA ALA A 82 -7.26 -11.22 -10.23
C ALA A 82 -6.88 -12.23 -11.31
N LEU A 83 -5.89 -11.88 -12.12
CA LEU A 83 -5.32 -12.77 -13.11
C LEU A 83 -3.92 -13.17 -12.68
N ARG A 84 -3.59 -14.45 -12.88
CA ARG A 84 -2.21 -14.92 -12.77
C ARG A 84 -1.69 -15.27 -14.15
N LEU A 85 -0.63 -14.62 -14.51
CA LEU A 85 0.04 -14.75 -15.78
C LEU A 85 1.41 -15.42 -15.58
N MET A 86 1.89 -16.18 -16.55
CA MET A 86 3.21 -16.80 -16.53
C MET A 86 3.96 -16.45 -17.80
N SER A 87 5.16 -15.90 -17.64
CA SER A 87 6.06 -15.61 -18.76
C SER A 87 6.62 -16.90 -19.38
N VAL A 88 7.23 -16.79 -20.55
CA VAL A 88 7.92 -17.92 -21.20
C VAL A 88 9.09 -18.46 -20.37
N ASP A 89 9.68 -17.63 -19.51
CA ASP A 89 10.78 -18.00 -18.60
C ASP A 89 10.27 -18.69 -17.33
N GLY A 90 8.95 -18.85 -17.16
CA GLY A 90 8.32 -19.46 -15.99
C GLY A 90 8.06 -18.50 -14.83
N ASP A 91 8.40 -17.23 -14.95
CA ASP A 91 8.09 -16.23 -13.96
C ASP A 91 6.58 -15.97 -13.90
N THR A 92 6.01 -16.00 -12.70
CA THR A 92 4.58 -15.72 -12.50
C THR A 92 4.36 -14.28 -12.10
N LEU A 93 3.37 -13.66 -12.72
CA LEU A 93 2.90 -12.32 -12.45
C LEU A 93 1.42 -12.39 -12.08
N SER A 94 1.03 -11.73 -11.01
CA SER A 94 -0.39 -11.50 -10.70
C SER A 94 -0.76 -10.05 -11.02
N GLY A 95 -2.01 -9.82 -11.39
CA GLY A 95 -2.54 -8.48 -11.60
C GLY A 95 -4.03 -8.44 -11.38
N LEU A 96 -4.57 -7.24 -11.23
CA LEU A 96 -6.00 -6.99 -11.00
C LEU A 96 -6.63 -6.38 -12.25
N VAL A 97 -7.80 -6.85 -12.60
CA VAL A 97 -8.65 -6.22 -13.61
C VAL A 97 -9.53 -5.19 -12.91
N LEU A 98 -9.31 -3.93 -13.23
CA LEU A 98 -9.99 -2.77 -12.68
C LEU A 98 -10.92 -2.17 -13.72
N GLN A 99 -11.98 -1.50 -13.25
CA GLN A 99 -12.84 -0.70 -14.11
C GLN A 99 -13.27 0.59 -13.42
N ALA A 100 -13.17 1.70 -14.16
CA ALA A 100 -13.74 2.98 -13.76
C ALA A 100 -14.52 3.54 -14.95
N GLY A 101 -15.81 3.83 -14.76
CA GLY A 101 -16.67 4.20 -15.89
C GLY A 101 -16.70 3.10 -16.97
N ALA A 102 -16.37 3.47 -18.20
CA ALA A 102 -16.26 2.55 -19.33
C ALA A 102 -14.84 1.93 -19.49
N GLU A 103 -13.84 2.49 -18.82
CA GLU A 103 -12.44 2.07 -18.99
C GLU A 103 -12.13 0.83 -18.17
N VAL A 104 -11.63 -0.20 -18.84
CA VAL A 104 -11.06 -1.41 -18.23
C VAL A 104 -9.53 -1.25 -18.21
N MET A 105 -8.93 -1.58 -17.09
CA MET A 105 -7.51 -1.39 -16.84
C MET A 105 -6.93 -2.62 -16.16
N PHE A 106 -5.65 -2.84 -16.35
CA PHE A 106 -4.89 -3.91 -15.68
C PHE A 106 -3.85 -3.30 -14.74
N LEU A 107 -3.94 -3.66 -13.47
CA LEU A 107 -2.97 -3.30 -12.45
C LEU A 107 -2.04 -4.49 -12.21
N PRO A 108 -0.84 -4.52 -12.80
CA PRO A 108 0.12 -5.57 -12.53
C PRO A 108 0.68 -5.43 -11.12
N LEU A 109 0.73 -6.52 -10.37
CA LEU A 109 1.36 -6.58 -9.05
C LEU A 109 2.86 -6.87 -9.10
N SER A 110 3.41 -6.98 -10.29
CA SER A 110 4.84 -7.12 -10.61
C SER A 110 5.10 -6.50 -11.98
N PRO A 111 6.32 -6.01 -12.29
CA PRO A 111 6.59 -5.37 -13.57
C PRO A 111 6.30 -6.29 -14.75
N MET A 112 5.67 -5.73 -15.76
CA MET A 112 5.52 -6.38 -17.07
C MET A 112 6.62 -5.92 -18.01
N ARG A 113 7.16 -6.87 -18.77
CA ARG A 113 8.13 -6.58 -19.82
C ARG A 113 7.40 -6.45 -21.16
N PRO A 114 7.61 -5.37 -21.91
CA PRO A 114 7.12 -5.28 -23.28
C PRO A 114 7.63 -6.46 -24.13
N GLN A 115 6.87 -6.86 -25.15
CA GLN A 115 7.21 -7.92 -26.09
C GLN A 115 7.41 -9.31 -25.47
N THR A 116 7.00 -9.51 -24.23
CA THR A 116 7.01 -10.83 -23.57
C THR A 116 5.61 -11.42 -23.60
N ASP A 117 5.52 -12.69 -23.93
CA ASP A 117 4.26 -13.42 -23.86
C ASP A 117 4.01 -13.93 -22.44
N TYR A 118 2.81 -13.69 -21.96
CA TYR A 118 2.33 -14.09 -20.64
C TYR A 118 1.11 -15.01 -20.80
N ALA A 119 1.25 -16.30 -20.52
CA ALA A 119 0.12 -17.23 -20.51
C ALA A 119 -0.77 -16.97 -19.29
N LEU A 120 -2.06 -16.80 -19.52
CA LEU A 120 -3.06 -16.73 -18.44
C LEU A 120 -3.26 -18.11 -17.84
N ILE A 121 -2.82 -18.32 -16.60
CA ILE A 121 -2.84 -19.62 -15.93
C ILE A 121 -3.94 -19.74 -14.88
N GLU A 122 -4.44 -18.61 -14.37
CA GLU A 122 -5.48 -18.60 -13.34
C GLU A 122 -6.31 -17.32 -13.43
N ILE A 123 -7.62 -17.49 -13.24
CA ILE A 123 -8.59 -16.41 -13.13
C ILE A 123 -9.27 -16.56 -11.77
N ASP A 124 -9.20 -15.51 -10.94
CA ASP A 124 -9.78 -15.49 -9.61
C ASP A 124 -10.69 -14.28 -9.48
N THR A 125 -12.00 -14.49 -9.49
CA THR A 125 -13.01 -13.44 -9.36
C THR A 125 -13.33 -13.10 -7.91
N ASP A 126 -13.04 -14.01 -6.97
CA ASP A 126 -13.45 -13.87 -5.57
C ASP A 126 -12.38 -13.16 -4.71
N ALA A 127 -11.11 -13.33 -5.03
CA ALA A 127 -10.00 -12.76 -4.27
C ALA A 127 -9.54 -11.37 -4.75
N ALA A 128 -10.16 -10.80 -5.78
CA ALA A 128 -9.70 -9.55 -6.39
C ALA A 128 -9.76 -8.35 -5.43
N ALA A 129 -10.86 -8.19 -4.71
CA ALA A 129 -11.00 -7.16 -3.69
C ALA A 129 -10.01 -7.35 -2.53
N LEU A 130 -9.71 -8.60 -2.17
CA LEU A 130 -8.75 -8.95 -1.14
C LEU A 130 -7.33 -8.53 -1.51
N ARG A 131 -6.89 -8.77 -2.74
CA ARG A 131 -5.51 -8.48 -3.17
C ARG A 131 -5.24 -7.00 -3.32
N MET A 132 -6.20 -6.21 -3.79
CA MET A 132 -6.03 -4.76 -3.83
C MET A 132 -5.82 -4.17 -2.45
N ALA A 133 -6.28 -4.82 -1.47
CA ALA A 133 -6.24 -4.42 -0.09
C ALA A 133 -5.00 -4.87 0.67
N GLU A 134 -4.43 -5.99 0.28
CA GLU A 134 -3.10 -6.38 0.73
C GLU A 134 -2.06 -5.31 0.34
N MET A 135 -2.32 -4.56 -0.72
CA MET A 135 -1.48 -3.46 -1.19
C MET A 135 -1.56 -2.20 -0.31
N VAL A 136 -2.63 -2.00 0.42
CA VAL A 136 -2.93 -0.73 1.15
C VAL A 136 -2.59 -0.81 2.65
N GLN A 137 -2.02 -1.90 3.13
CA GLN A 137 -1.67 -2.03 4.55
C GLN A 137 -0.38 -1.31 4.89
N GLY A 138 -0.48 -0.40 5.85
CA GLY A 138 0.69 0.08 6.59
C GLY A 138 1.29 -1.06 7.43
N CYS A 139 2.60 -1.28 7.34
CA CYS A 139 3.24 -2.39 8.02
C CYS A 139 4.73 -2.14 8.30
N PHE A 140 5.26 -2.94 9.23
CA PHE A 140 6.63 -2.90 9.71
C PHE A 140 7.42 -4.09 9.18
N GLY A 141 8.66 -3.86 8.76
CA GLY A 141 9.59 -4.94 8.45
C GLY A 141 10.16 -5.62 9.70
N PRO A 142 10.64 -6.87 9.59
CA PRO A 142 11.31 -7.57 10.68
C PRO A 142 12.48 -6.75 11.24
N GLY A 143 12.72 -6.87 12.53
CA GLY A 143 13.78 -6.16 13.25
C GLY A 143 13.43 -4.72 13.61
N THR A 144 12.37 -4.13 13.05
CA THR A 144 11.88 -2.81 13.46
C THR A 144 11.43 -2.86 14.91
N ARG A 145 12.04 -2.04 15.78
CA ARG A 145 11.74 -2.07 17.22
C ARG A 145 10.64 -1.07 17.57
N ILE A 146 9.66 -1.57 18.30
CA ILE A 146 8.51 -0.79 18.79
C ILE A 146 8.77 -0.37 20.24
N THR A 147 8.46 0.86 20.58
CA THR A 147 8.60 1.38 21.95
C THR A 147 7.48 0.86 22.82
N MET A 148 7.84 0.16 23.88
CA MET A 148 6.92 -0.39 24.87
C MET A 148 6.53 0.65 25.93
N ALA A 149 5.53 0.34 26.75
CA ALA A 149 5.03 1.22 27.83
C ALA A 149 6.12 1.62 28.83
N ASP A 150 7.04 0.72 29.12
CA ASP A 150 8.18 0.92 30.03
C ASP A 150 9.36 1.67 29.40
N GLY A 151 9.23 2.06 28.13
CA GLY A 151 10.29 2.70 27.35
C GLY A 151 11.30 1.75 26.71
N SER A 152 11.21 0.45 26.96
CA SER A 152 12.04 -0.54 26.27
C SER A 152 11.70 -0.62 24.79
N LEU A 153 12.65 -1.11 24.00
CA LEU A 153 12.47 -1.33 22.58
C LEU A 153 12.39 -2.85 22.30
N ARG A 154 11.32 -3.30 21.65
CA ARG A 154 11.11 -4.70 21.32
C ARG A 154 10.91 -4.87 19.81
N PRO A 155 11.61 -5.83 19.16
CA PRO A 155 11.39 -6.14 17.76
C PRO A 155 9.92 -6.49 17.49
N VAL A 156 9.39 -6.02 16.37
CA VAL A 156 7.97 -6.19 16.03
C VAL A 156 7.54 -7.67 15.99
N GLU A 157 8.44 -8.54 15.52
CA GLU A 157 8.21 -9.99 15.47
C GLU A 157 8.14 -10.68 16.84
N ALA A 158 8.60 -10.01 17.88
CA ALA A 158 8.57 -10.50 19.26
C ALA A 158 7.37 -10.01 20.06
N LEU A 159 6.50 -9.22 19.43
CA LEU A 159 5.28 -8.72 20.06
C LEU A 159 4.17 -9.76 20.04
N ALA A 160 3.32 -9.71 21.07
CA ALA A 160 2.12 -10.52 21.17
C ALA A 160 0.90 -9.69 21.60
N PRO A 161 -0.33 -10.11 21.28
CA PRO A 161 -1.52 -9.50 21.83
C PRO A 161 -1.49 -9.47 23.37
N GLY A 162 -1.82 -8.30 23.94
CA GLY A 162 -1.72 -8.01 25.37
C GLY A 162 -0.47 -7.22 25.76
N ASP A 163 0.55 -7.18 24.91
CA ASP A 163 1.73 -6.33 25.14
C ASP A 163 1.32 -4.85 25.21
N SER A 164 1.86 -4.12 26.19
CA SER A 164 1.58 -2.70 26.38
C SER A 164 2.55 -1.85 25.57
N VAL A 165 2.05 -1.21 24.54
CA VAL A 165 2.82 -0.38 23.61
C VAL A 165 2.61 1.10 23.94
N ARG A 166 3.68 1.88 23.88
CA ARG A 166 3.60 3.34 24.06
C ARG A 166 2.98 3.98 22.83
N THR A 167 1.91 4.77 23.06
CA THR A 167 1.31 5.59 22.01
C THR A 167 1.59 7.07 22.24
N ARG A 168 1.44 7.87 21.19
CA ARG A 168 1.72 9.30 21.24
C ARG A 168 0.67 10.04 22.08
N ASP A 169 -0.60 9.76 21.85
CA ASP A 169 -1.70 10.61 22.32
C ASP A 169 -2.47 9.99 23.52
N HIS A 170 -2.45 8.66 23.67
CA HIS A 170 -3.27 7.97 24.65
C HIS A 170 -2.45 7.19 25.70
N GLY A 171 -1.15 7.48 25.83
CA GLY A 171 -0.27 6.76 26.74
C GLY A 171 -0.11 5.28 26.36
N PRO A 172 0.19 4.39 27.31
CA PRO A 172 0.29 2.96 27.05
C PRO A 172 -1.04 2.34 26.61
N GLN A 173 -1.04 1.60 25.49
CA GLN A 173 -2.21 0.90 24.99
C GLN A 173 -1.91 -0.58 24.77
N PRO A 174 -2.81 -1.51 25.09
CA PRO A 174 -2.62 -2.92 24.86
C PRO A 174 -2.71 -3.23 23.37
N LEU A 175 -1.71 -3.94 22.83
CA LEU A 175 -1.77 -4.50 21.50
C LEU A 175 -2.90 -5.54 21.43
N ARG A 176 -3.84 -5.38 20.54
CA ARG A 176 -4.99 -6.29 20.40
C ARG A 176 -4.77 -7.35 19.34
N TRP A 177 -4.04 -7.01 18.31
CA TRP A 177 -3.79 -7.90 17.18
C TRP A 177 -2.46 -7.59 16.51
N ILE A 178 -1.82 -8.66 16.04
CA ILE A 178 -0.65 -8.61 15.20
C ILE A 178 -0.86 -9.51 13.99
N GLY A 179 -0.78 -8.93 12.79
CA GLY A 179 -0.80 -9.67 11.53
C GLY A 179 0.61 -9.86 11.00
N LYS A 180 0.85 -11.01 10.35
CA LYS A 180 2.10 -11.32 9.66
C LYS A 180 1.79 -11.74 8.24
N LEU A 181 2.42 -11.10 7.26
CA LEU A 181 2.26 -11.39 5.85
C LEU A 181 3.62 -11.44 5.17
N THR A 182 3.89 -12.49 4.38
CA THR A 182 5.11 -12.60 3.57
C THR A 182 4.71 -12.59 2.10
N LYS A 183 5.27 -11.64 1.36
CA LYS A 183 5.01 -11.45 -0.08
C LYS A 183 6.32 -11.26 -0.85
N ARG A 184 6.27 -11.37 -2.18
CA ARG A 184 7.39 -10.93 -3.03
C ARG A 184 7.63 -9.43 -2.81
N ALA A 185 8.88 -9.07 -2.55
CA ALA A 185 9.29 -7.68 -2.34
C ALA A 185 9.33 -6.96 -3.69
N HIS A 186 8.18 -6.52 -4.16
CA HIS A 186 8.05 -5.80 -5.42
C HIS A 186 6.90 -4.80 -5.37
N GLY A 187 7.11 -3.61 -5.95
CA GLY A 187 6.12 -2.54 -5.98
C GLY A 187 5.59 -2.20 -4.57
N PRO A 188 4.26 -2.31 -4.34
CA PRO A 188 3.63 -1.99 -3.05
C PRO A 188 4.07 -2.88 -1.88
N PHE A 189 4.74 -4.00 -2.16
CA PHE A 189 5.28 -4.92 -1.13
C PHE A 189 6.79 -4.79 -0.94
N ALA A 190 7.47 -3.95 -1.74
CA ALA A 190 8.88 -3.70 -1.60
C ALA A 190 9.14 -2.79 -0.40
N PRO A 191 9.84 -3.26 0.65
CA PRO A 191 10.02 -2.48 1.86
C PRO A 191 10.88 -1.23 1.61
N VAL A 192 10.51 -0.14 2.28
CA VAL A 192 11.27 1.11 2.32
C VAL A 192 12.11 1.11 3.59
N THR A 193 13.42 1.33 3.45
CA THR A 193 14.37 1.33 4.56
C THR A 193 15.00 2.70 4.74
N PHE A 194 14.92 3.20 5.96
CA PHE A 194 15.56 4.42 6.44
C PHE A 194 16.79 4.05 7.27
N PRO A 195 17.98 4.55 6.93
CA PRO A 195 19.18 4.31 7.73
C PRO A 195 19.06 4.96 9.11
N PRO A 196 19.80 4.47 10.11
CA PRO A 196 19.80 5.05 11.44
C PRO A 196 20.08 6.56 11.43
N GLY A 197 19.33 7.30 12.23
CA GLY A 197 19.53 8.74 12.43
C GLY A 197 18.95 9.64 11.34
N LEU A 198 18.55 9.13 10.17
CA LEU A 198 18.05 9.96 9.07
C LEU A 198 16.78 10.74 9.42
N LEU A 199 15.87 10.09 10.12
CA LEU A 199 14.64 10.70 10.68
C LEU A 199 14.79 10.97 12.19
N GLY A 200 15.98 10.80 12.76
CA GLY A 200 16.19 10.72 14.21
C GLY A 200 15.91 9.31 14.77
N ASN A 201 15.74 8.33 13.90
CA ASN A 201 15.48 6.94 14.25
C ASN A 201 16.70 6.26 14.89
N LEU A 202 16.44 5.46 15.91
CA LEU A 202 17.48 4.82 16.75
C LEU A 202 18.22 3.69 16.04
N GLY A 203 17.55 3.00 15.15
CA GLY A 203 18.09 1.93 14.34
C GLY A 203 17.53 1.95 12.93
N PRO A 204 17.86 0.98 12.07
CA PRO A 204 17.26 0.90 10.74
C PRO A 204 15.74 0.78 10.85
N LEU A 205 15.01 1.69 10.23
CA LEU A 205 13.55 1.67 10.20
C LEU A 205 13.10 1.10 8.86
N THR A 206 12.46 -0.07 8.89
CA THR A 206 11.94 -0.72 7.69
C THR A 206 10.41 -0.74 7.72
N LEU A 207 9.80 -0.13 6.72
CA LEU A 207 8.35 0.07 6.61
C LEU A 207 7.81 -0.44 5.28
N GLY A 208 6.53 -0.78 5.23
CA GLY A 208 5.84 -0.93 3.96
C GLY A 208 5.73 0.42 3.24
N PRO A 209 5.66 0.46 1.89
CA PRO A 209 5.63 1.71 1.14
C PRO A 209 4.49 2.65 1.53
N LEU A 210 3.35 2.09 1.90
CA LEU A 210 2.14 2.83 2.27
C LEU A 210 2.04 3.17 3.75
N GLN A 211 3.02 2.71 4.57
CA GLN A 211 3.07 3.05 5.98
C GLN A 211 3.25 4.56 6.13
N ARG A 212 2.35 5.19 6.86
CA ARG A 212 2.42 6.63 7.12
C ARG A 212 3.27 6.92 8.34
N ILE A 213 4.20 7.85 8.14
CA ILE A 213 5.11 8.39 9.15
C ILE A 213 4.56 9.76 9.56
N PHE A 214 4.51 10.00 10.83
CA PHE A 214 4.11 11.27 11.39
C PHE A 214 5.34 12.18 11.52
N LEU A 215 5.38 13.26 10.75
CA LEU A 215 6.51 14.19 10.71
C LEU A 215 6.11 15.59 11.12
N TYR A 216 7.07 16.31 11.72
CA TYR A 216 6.90 17.72 12.06
C TYR A 216 7.52 18.61 10.99
N GLN A 217 6.75 19.54 10.45
CA GLN A 217 7.23 20.59 9.59
C GLN A 217 7.76 21.74 10.46
N ARG A 218 9.06 22.06 10.32
CA ARG A 218 9.71 23.19 10.99
C ARG A 218 10.07 24.24 9.95
N GLY A 219 9.84 25.52 10.26
CA GLY A 219 10.20 26.65 9.41
C GLY A 219 9.00 27.36 8.80
N GLU A 220 9.29 28.33 7.92
CA GLU A 220 8.28 29.16 7.24
C GLU A 220 7.67 28.47 6.01
N ASP A 221 8.38 27.50 5.42
CA ASP A 221 7.95 26.73 4.23
C ASP A 221 7.01 25.58 4.57
N ARG A 222 6.07 25.78 5.49
CA ARG A 222 5.10 24.75 5.85
C ARG A 222 4.06 24.57 4.75
N LEU A 223 3.74 23.32 4.44
CA LEU A 223 2.56 23.00 3.66
C LEU A 223 1.31 23.07 4.57
N GLY A 224 0.46 24.04 4.30
CA GLY A 224 -0.76 24.27 5.08
C GLY A 224 -0.52 24.89 6.45
N GLU A 225 -1.61 25.02 7.24
CA GLU A 225 -1.58 25.68 8.56
C GLU A 225 -1.02 24.78 9.67
N ARG A 226 -0.92 23.46 9.45
CA ARG A 226 -0.56 22.50 10.48
C ARG A 226 0.94 22.18 10.44
N ALA A 227 1.55 22.13 11.61
CA ALA A 227 2.94 21.71 11.76
C ALA A 227 3.12 20.19 11.63
N GLU A 228 2.03 19.43 11.70
CA GLU A 228 2.01 17.96 11.75
C GLU A 228 1.44 17.40 10.46
N VAL A 229 2.20 16.49 9.84
CA VAL A 229 1.83 15.86 8.59
C VAL A 229 2.05 14.35 8.64
N LEU A 230 1.21 13.62 7.92
CA LEU A 230 1.37 12.20 7.65
C LEU A 230 1.89 12.02 6.24
N VAL A 231 3.00 11.29 6.12
CA VAL A 231 3.68 11.06 4.84
C VAL A 231 3.85 9.57 4.62
N GLN A 232 3.44 9.06 3.49
CA GLN A 232 3.72 7.68 3.12
C GLN A 232 5.22 7.47 2.94
N SER A 233 5.74 6.35 3.43
CA SER A 233 7.18 6.06 3.39
C SER A 233 7.75 6.07 1.96
N GLN A 234 6.96 5.65 0.97
CA GLN A 234 7.35 5.65 -0.45
C GLN A 234 7.67 7.05 -0.98
N TYR A 235 7.01 8.09 -0.50
CA TYR A 235 7.26 9.46 -0.96
C TYR A 235 8.59 10.03 -0.43
N LEU A 236 9.16 9.39 0.57
CA LEU A 236 10.47 9.74 1.11
C LEU A 236 11.63 9.00 0.43
N VAL A 237 11.35 8.07 -0.49
CA VAL A 237 12.38 7.36 -1.26
C VAL A 237 13.12 8.36 -2.16
N ASP A 238 14.44 8.43 -2.00
CA ASP A 238 15.32 9.31 -2.79
C ASP A 238 16.33 8.53 -3.66
N GLY A 239 16.33 7.21 -3.55
CA GLY A 239 17.22 6.33 -4.30
C GLY A 239 18.68 6.35 -3.84
N ALA A 240 19.02 7.17 -2.85
CA ALA A 240 20.38 7.30 -2.32
C ALA A 240 20.46 6.96 -0.84
N ARG A 241 19.69 7.64 0.00
CA ARG A 241 19.63 7.45 1.46
C ARG A 241 18.47 6.55 1.86
N VAL A 242 17.27 6.87 1.33
CA VAL A 242 16.06 6.09 1.54
C VAL A 242 15.84 5.19 0.33
N LEU A 243 15.88 3.90 0.58
CA LEU A 243 15.86 2.90 -0.49
C LEU A 243 14.59 2.05 -0.38
N GLN A 244 13.91 1.88 -1.50
CA GLN A 244 12.93 0.84 -1.68
C GLN A 244 13.63 -0.39 -2.26
N ARG A 245 13.63 -1.52 -1.52
CA ARG A 245 14.37 -2.72 -1.91
C ARG A 245 13.44 -3.73 -2.56
N GLU A 246 13.61 -3.91 -3.84
CA GLU A 246 12.93 -4.95 -4.60
C GLU A 246 13.74 -6.25 -4.66
N GLY A 247 13.04 -7.35 -4.85
CA GLY A 247 13.59 -8.69 -5.01
C GLY A 247 13.46 -9.59 -3.79
N GLY A 248 13.34 -10.90 -4.03
CA GLY A 248 13.11 -11.89 -2.98
C GLY A 248 11.72 -11.78 -2.33
N PHE A 249 11.66 -12.12 -1.06
CA PHE A 249 10.44 -12.05 -0.24
C PHE A 249 10.64 -11.09 0.92
N ALA A 250 9.60 -10.31 1.23
CA ALA A 250 9.55 -9.46 2.40
C ALA A 250 8.44 -9.93 3.34
N THR A 251 8.72 -9.94 4.63
CA THR A 251 7.73 -10.17 5.68
C THR A 251 7.33 -8.82 6.27
N HIS A 252 6.05 -8.65 6.45
CA HIS A 252 5.44 -7.44 6.99
C HIS A 252 4.60 -7.78 8.21
N TYR A 253 4.64 -6.91 9.22
CA TYR A 253 3.86 -7.02 10.44
C TYR A 253 2.95 -5.81 10.56
N SER A 254 1.67 -6.04 10.88
CA SER A 254 0.68 -4.99 11.13
C SER A 254 0.20 -5.07 12.57
N LEU A 255 0.08 -3.93 13.23
CA LEU A 255 -0.29 -3.84 14.64
C LEU A 255 -1.63 -3.11 14.77
N ALA A 256 -2.59 -3.69 15.49
CA ALA A 256 -3.89 -3.07 15.73
C ALA A 256 -4.20 -2.97 17.23
N PHE A 257 -4.84 -1.88 17.61
CA PHE A 257 -5.26 -1.52 18.96
C PHE A 257 -6.78 -1.32 19.00
N ASP A 258 -7.38 -1.07 20.16
CA ASP A 258 -8.82 -0.80 20.27
C ASP A 258 -9.23 0.41 19.43
N ASP A 259 -8.42 1.47 19.45
CA ASP A 259 -8.53 2.63 18.58
C ASP A 259 -7.29 2.76 17.68
N HIS A 260 -7.41 3.49 16.57
CA HIS A 260 -6.26 3.81 15.73
C HIS A 260 -5.26 4.69 16.49
N GLN A 261 -4.00 4.28 16.52
CA GLN A 261 -2.94 4.90 17.33
C GLN A 261 -1.77 5.38 16.48
N ILE A 262 -1.09 6.40 16.98
CA ILE A 262 0.29 6.72 16.58
C ILE A 262 1.22 6.07 17.60
N ILE A 263 2.04 5.13 17.15
CA ILE A 263 3.02 4.38 17.95
C ILE A 263 4.44 4.79 17.56
N TYR A 264 5.43 4.34 18.31
CA TYR A 264 6.83 4.67 18.02
C TYR A 264 7.58 3.44 17.51
N ALA A 265 8.04 3.50 16.26
CA ALA A 265 8.92 2.53 15.63
C ALA A 265 10.32 3.12 15.48
N GLU A 266 11.33 2.50 16.04
CA GLU A 266 12.69 3.06 16.16
C GLU A 266 12.71 4.49 16.72
N GLY A 267 11.74 4.84 17.57
CA GLY A 267 11.57 6.19 18.13
C GLY A 267 10.81 7.15 17.21
N ILE A 268 10.46 6.76 16.00
CA ILE A 268 9.72 7.58 15.04
C ILE A 268 8.22 7.33 15.18
N PRO A 269 7.38 8.36 15.26
CA PRO A 269 5.94 8.20 15.33
C PRO A 269 5.38 7.75 13.97
N VAL A 270 4.65 6.65 13.99
CA VAL A 270 4.05 6.00 12.82
C VAL A 270 2.65 5.51 13.16
N GLU A 271 1.80 5.33 12.16
CA GLU A 271 0.45 4.83 12.38
C GLU A 271 0.42 3.33 12.68
N SER A 272 -0.51 2.92 13.53
CA SER A 272 -0.96 1.53 13.64
C SER A 272 -1.89 1.16 12.47
N LEU A 273 -2.30 -0.10 12.38
CA LEU A 273 -3.33 -0.50 11.44
C LEU A 273 -4.67 0.14 11.81
N LEU A 274 -5.27 0.86 10.86
CA LEU A 274 -6.64 1.35 10.99
C LEU A 274 -7.61 0.19 10.71
N VAL A 275 -8.34 -0.23 11.74
CA VAL A 275 -9.31 -1.32 11.62
C VAL A 275 -10.67 -0.78 11.18
N SER A 276 -11.10 -1.16 9.99
CA SER A 276 -12.37 -0.80 9.40
C SER A 276 -12.95 -1.98 8.63
N ARG A 277 -14.21 -1.91 8.23
CA ARG A 277 -14.82 -2.93 7.34
C ARG A 277 -14.01 -3.06 6.06
N ALA A 278 -13.55 -1.93 5.53
CA ALA A 278 -12.68 -1.92 4.37
C ALA A 278 -11.36 -2.66 4.64
N THR A 279 -10.72 -2.49 5.77
CA THR A 279 -9.49 -3.20 6.13
C THR A 279 -9.71 -4.70 6.23
N VAL A 280 -10.79 -5.14 6.91
CA VAL A 280 -11.11 -6.56 7.09
C VAL A 280 -11.44 -7.24 5.77
N ALA A 281 -12.30 -6.60 4.94
CA ALA A 281 -12.63 -7.11 3.60
C ALA A 281 -11.41 -7.34 2.70
N ARG A 282 -10.27 -6.93 3.16
CA ARG A 282 -9.02 -6.81 2.42
C ARG A 282 -7.92 -7.73 2.91
N LEU A 283 -8.08 -8.38 4.06
CA LEU A 283 -7.14 -9.36 4.59
C LEU A 283 -7.39 -10.75 4.01
N PRO A 284 -6.37 -11.60 3.90
CA PRO A 284 -6.59 -13.03 3.71
C PRO A 284 -7.59 -13.58 4.73
N ASP A 285 -8.46 -14.50 4.33
CA ASP A 285 -9.59 -15.00 5.13
C ASP A 285 -9.22 -15.33 6.58
N SER A 286 -8.10 -16.00 6.79
CA SER A 286 -7.63 -16.36 8.13
C SER A 286 -7.30 -15.15 9.00
N LEU A 287 -6.69 -14.11 8.42
CA LEU A 287 -6.37 -12.87 9.12
C LEU A 287 -7.62 -12.00 9.30
N ALA A 288 -8.52 -11.98 8.30
CA ALA A 288 -9.79 -11.26 8.36
C ALA A 288 -10.69 -11.81 9.46
N GLN A 289 -10.80 -13.14 9.57
CA GLN A 289 -11.58 -13.80 10.61
C GLN A 289 -10.99 -13.53 12.01
N ASP A 290 -9.67 -13.65 12.18
CA ASP A 290 -9.02 -13.37 13.46
C ASP A 290 -9.17 -11.89 13.86
N LEU A 291 -8.99 -10.96 12.91
CA LEU A 291 -9.18 -9.53 13.16
C LEU A 291 -10.63 -9.20 13.50
N SER A 292 -11.61 -9.73 12.74
CA SER A 292 -13.05 -9.51 12.99
C SER A 292 -13.51 -10.07 14.33
N ALA A 293 -12.98 -11.21 14.74
CA ALA A 293 -13.29 -11.79 16.04
C ALA A 293 -12.81 -10.90 17.20
N ARG A 294 -11.73 -10.17 17.03
CA ARG A 294 -11.17 -9.27 18.04
C ARG A 294 -11.78 -7.88 18.01
N PHE A 295 -12.27 -7.43 16.87
CA PHE A 295 -12.85 -6.11 16.66
C PHE A 295 -14.28 -6.21 16.10
N PRO A 296 -15.26 -6.55 16.92
CA PRO A 296 -16.67 -6.71 16.49
C PRO A 296 -17.29 -5.39 15.98
N HIS A 297 -16.71 -4.24 16.38
CA HIS A 297 -17.14 -2.91 15.96
C HIS A 297 -16.08 -2.26 15.06
N LEU A 298 -16.07 -2.63 13.78
CA LEU A 298 -15.09 -2.19 12.78
C LEU A 298 -15.29 -0.73 12.34
N ASN A 299 -15.12 0.23 13.26
CA ASN A 299 -15.42 1.63 13.05
C ASN A 299 -14.40 2.60 13.67
N GLN A 300 -13.15 2.20 13.73
CA GLN A 300 -12.09 3.09 14.19
C GLN A 300 -12.03 4.36 13.34
N ARG A 301 -11.70 5.47 13.97
CA ARG A 301 -11.48 6.75 13.29
C ARG A 301 -10.00 6.94 13.05
N ALA A 302 -9.66 7.40 11.84
CA ALA A 302 -8.29 7.77 11.50
C ALA A 302 -7.81 8.95 12.37
N HIS A 303 -6.51 9.00 12.61
CA HIS A 303 -5.88 10.11 13.33
C HIS A 303 -6.02 11.42 12.52
N PHE A 304 -6.20 12.54 13.23
CA PHE A 304 -6.35 13.87 12.64
C PHE A 304 -4.97 14.50 12.37
N ALA A 305 -4.35 14.15 11.25
CA ALA A 305 -3.20 14.88 10.73
C ALA A 305 -3.42 15.15 9.23
N GLN A 306 -2.71 16.13 8.70
CA GLN A 306 -2.75 16.40 7.26
C GLN A 306 -1.97 15.32 6.53
N ASP A 307 -2.64 14.58 5.65
CA ASP A 307 -2.02 13.61 4.75
C ASP A 307 -1.36 14.36 3.59
N LEU A 308 -0.09 14.08 3.33
CA LEU A 308 0.62 14.63 2.18
C LEU A 308 0.53 13.64 1.02
N SER A 309 -0.06 14.11 -0.08
CA SER A 309 -0.08 13.38 -1.35
C SER A 309 1.26 13.52 -2.10
N ALA A 310 1.51 12.63 -3.05
CA ALA A 310 2.77 12.58 -3.81
C ALA A 310 3.12 13.89 -4.50
N ASP A 311 2.13 14.56 -5.08
CA ASP A 311 2.28 15.84 -5.78
C ASP A 311 2.76 16.97 -4.86
N LEU A 312 2.46 16.88 -3.56
CA LEU A 312 2.92 17.84 -2.56
C LEU A 312 4.33 17.52 -2.05
N VAL A 313 4.78 16.28 -2.11
CA VAL A 313 6.12 15.88 -1.65
C VAL A 313 7.15 16.10 -2.75
N THR A 314 7.42 17.36 -3.08
CA THR A 314 8.50 17.74 -3.99
C THR A 314 9.87 17.33 -3.45
N THR A 315 10.89 17.25 -4.32
CA THR A 315 12.27 16.93 -3.90
C THR A 315 12.77 17.86 -2.80
N GLY A 316 12.48 19.17 -2.90
CA GLY A 316 12.88 20.16 -1.90
C GLY A 316 12.18 19.93 -0.55
N LEU A 317 10.88 19.65 -0.56
CA LEU A 317 10.14 19.35 0.67
C LEU A 317 10.62 18.05 1.31
N ARG A 318 10.81 16.99 0.52
CA ARG A 318 11.35 15.71 1.00
C ARG A 318 12.69 15.90 1.71
N ASP A 319 13.61 16.65 1.10
CA ASP A 319 14.90 16.95 1.70
C ASP A 319 14.77 17.78 2.98
N THR A 320 13.81 18.68 3.03
CA THR A 320 13.52 19.48 4.24
C THR A 320 12.95 18.59 5.35
N LEU A 321 11.99 17.71 5.04
CA LEU A 321 11.41 16.76 5.99
C LEU A 321 12.49 15.83 6.56
N LEU A 322 13.35 15.28 5.71
CA LEU A 322 14.44 14.39 6.14
C LEU A 322 15.48 15.12 7.00
N ARG A 323 15.79 16.40 6.73
CA ARG A 323 16.73 17.18 7.54
C ARG A 323 16.14 17.69 8.85
N SER A 324 14.86 18.01 8.87
CA SER A 324 14.21 18.60 10.06
C SER A 324 14.08 17.60 11.21
N GLN A 325 14.13 16.32 10.93
CA GLN A 325 14.02 15.26 11.93
C GLN A 325 15.38 14.81 12.51
N ALA A 326 16.48 15.11 11.82
CA ALA A 326 17.85 14.69 12.20
C ALA A 326 18.52 15.56 13.28
N LYS A 327 17.81 16.51 13.90
CA LYS A 327 18.35 17.43 14.94
C LYS A 327 17.74 17.14 16.30
#